data_cfd76284293272cc8fdb92a5137ee27c
#
_entry.id   cfd76284293272cc8fdb92a5137ee27c
#
_cell.length_a   1.000
_cell.length_b   1.000
_cell.length_c   1.000
_cell.angle_alpha   90.00
_cell.angle_beta   90.00
_cell.angle_gamma   90.00
#
_symmetry.space_group_name_H-M   'P 1'
#
loop_
_entity.id
_entity.type
_entity.pdbx_description
1 polymer ?
#
loop_
_entity_poly.entity_id
_entity_poly.type
_entity_poly.pdbx_seq_one_letter_code
_entity_poly.pdbx_strand_id
1 'polypeptide(L)'
;MTGEDVKRRLAAIFSADVRDYSRLMRDDETATVRTLTAYRGTMVTLIKQHHGRVVDSPGDNLLAEFASVVDGVQAATAIQKELKVRNARLPKNRKMEFRIGINLGDIIVEGDRIYGDGVNIAARLEGLADPGGICISRTAYDQIEDKLPLAYEYLGEKTVKNIPRPIRAYRVLIEPEGFARKWRWKRPAERPRKAVDRDESIIERHTGKKDISGKNSFRNSTRKRLIALLLCLCFGVFGFHRFYAGKTKSAKVQLFTVGGLGIWFLIDLIFIIFGEFADGEGRKIRQWV
;
A
#
# COMPACT_ATOMS: atom_id res chain seq x y z
N MET A 1 37.88 8.01 20.69
CA MET A 1 36.84 7.29 19.95
C MET A 1 35.84 8.32 19.49
N THR A 2 35.99 8.83 18.27
CA THR A 2 35.08 9.77 17.64
C THR A 2 33.81 8.99 17.31
N GLY A 3 32.69 9.35 17.97
CA GLY A 3 31.38 8.75 17.68
C GLY A 3 31.03 9.03 16.22
N GLU A 4 31.07 8.00 15.36
CA GLU A 4 30.51 8.09 14.03
C GLU A 4 29.01 8.39 14.18
N ASP A 5 28.59 9.50 13.56
CA ASP A 5 27.19 9.93 13.56
C ASP A 5 26.33 8.85 12.89
N VAL A 6 25.58 8.09 13.70
CA VAL A 6 24.67 7.07 13.23
C VAL A 6 23.53 7.74 12.49
N LYS A 7 23.60 7.76 11.17
CA LYS A 7 22.56 8.38 10.33
C LYS A 7 21.35 7.48 10.20
N ARG A 8 20.21 7.94 10.75
CA ARG A 8 18.89 7.27 10.57
C ARG A 8 18.10 7.93 9.45
N ARG A 9 17.38 7.11 8.69
CA ARG A 9 16.41 7.58 7.69
C ARG A 9 15.33 6.57 7.41
N LEU A 10 14.18 7.06 6.94
CA LEU A 10 13.10 6.22 6.44
C LEU A 10 13.43 5.74 5.01
N ALA A 11 13.25 4.46 4.75
CA ALA A 11 13.46 3.87 3.42
C ALA A 11 12.48 2.73 3.15
N ALA A 12 12.20 2.49 1.88
CA ALA A 12 11.59 1.25 1.43
C ALA A 12 12.69 0.20 1.26
N ILE A 13 12.60 -0.85 2.05
CA ILE A 13 13.57 -1.94 2.12
C ILE A 13 13.02 -3.10 1.30
N PHE A 14 13.83 -3.59 0.38
CA PHE A 14 13.53 -4.71 -0.50
C PHE A 14 14.46 -5.88 -0.13
N SER A 15 13.90 -7.02 0.22
CA SER A 15 14.62 -8.28 0.46
C SER A 15 14.13 -9.33 -0.53
N ALA A 16 15.04 -10.08 -1.12
CA ALA A 16 14.71 -11.19 -2.01
C ALA A 16 15.60 -12.38 -1.75
N ASP A 17 15.03 -13.59 -1.78
CA ASP A 17 15.76 -14.85 -1.71
C ASP A 17 15.24 -15.87 -2.72
N VAL A 18 16.00 -16.93 -2.94
CA VAL A 18 15.61 -18.04 -3.83
C VAL A 18 14.88 -19.13 -3.04
N ARG A 19 13.68 -19.46 -3.46
CA ARG A 19 12.95 -20.59 -2.90
C ARG A 19 13.69 -21.92 -3.16
N ASP A 20 13.88 -22.69 -2.09
CA ASP A 20 14.53 -24.03 -2.13
C ASP A 20 15.94 -24.01 -2.76
N TYR A 21 16.72 -22.94 -2.52
CA TYR A 21 18.08 -22.77 -3.06
C TYR A 21 18.99 -23.97 -2.78
N SER A 22 19.00 -24.47 -1.54
CA SER A 22 19.80 -25.63 -1.16
C SER A 22 19.48 -26.90 -1.97
N ARG A 23 18.24 -27.07 -2.42
CA ARG A 23 17.86 -28.17 -3.32
C ARG A 23 18.46 -27.96 -4.72
N LEU A 24 18.32 -26.76 -5.27
CA LEU A 24 18.91 -26.42 -6.59
C LEU A 24 20.41 -26.62 -6.60
N MET A 25 21.12 -26.25 -5.53
CA MET A 25 22.55 -26.45 -5.37
C MET A 25 22.92 -27.93 -5.34
N ARG A 26 22.18 -28.76 -4.61
CA ARG A 26 22.43 -30.21 -4.58
C ARG A 26 22.18 -30.89 -5.92
N ASP A 27 21.17 -30.44 -6.66
CA ASP A 27 20.79 -31.06 -7.94
C ASP A 27 21.82 -30.74 -9.04
N ASP A 28 22.35 -29.49 -9.09
CA ASP A 28 23.39 -29.06 -10.02
C ASP A 28 23.95 -27.70 -9.60
N GLU A 29 25.05 -27.70 -8.89
CA GLU A 29 25.68 -26.51 -8.34
C GLU A 29 26.10 -25.52 -9.44
N THR A 30 26.79 -25.99 -10.45
CA THR A 30 27.33 -25.13 -11.51
C THR A 30 26.22 -24.39 -12.28
N ALA A 31 25.19 -25.09 -12.68
CA ALA A 31 24.08 -24.45 -13.40
C ALA A 31 23.24 -23.57 -12.47
N THR A 32 23.15 -23.88 -11.18
CA THR A 32 22.46 -23.03 -10.19
C THR A 32 23.19 -21.71 -10.00
N VAL A 33 24.52 -21.73 -9.80
CA VAL A 33 25.34 -20.52 -9.68
C VAL A 33 25.26 -19.67 -10.96
N ARG A 34 25.32 -20.29 -12.13
CA ARG A 34 25.18 -19.61 -13.43
C ARG A 34 23.80 -18.89 -13.55
N THR A 35 22.72 -19.59 -13.20
CA THR A 35 21.37 -19.03 -13.25
C THR A 35 21.21 -17.89 -12.25
N LEU A 36 21.69 -18.09 -11.00
CA LEU A 36 21.65 -17.06 -9.95
C LEU A 36 22.39 -15.79 -10.40
N THR A 37 23.58 -15.92 -10.95
CA THR A 37 24.37 -14.78 -11.43
C THR A 37 23.63 -14.01 -12.54
N ALA A 38 23.06 -14.72 -13.52
CA ALA A 38 22.29 -14.09 -14.59
C ALA A 38 21.03 -13.39 -14.08
N TYR A 39 20.30 -14.02 -13.12
CA TYR A 39 19.08 -13.43 -12.55
C TYR A 39 19.40 -12.22 -11.67
N ARG A 40 20.47 -12.27 -10.87
CA ARG A 40 20.95 -11.11 -10.10
C ARG A 40 21.33 -9.93 -10.99
N GLY A 41 22.03 -10.17 -12.08
CA GLY A 41 22.35 -9.11 -13.05
C GLY A 41 21.11 -8.41 -13.57
N THR A 42 20.05 -9.18 -13.86
CA THR A 42 18.75 -8.65 -14.26
C THR A 42 18.09 -7.86 -13.13
N MET A 43 18.08 -8.40 -11.91
CA MET A 43 17.48 -7.73 -10.73
C MET A 43 18.19 -6.40 -10.43
N VAL A 44 19.54 -6.39 -10.44
CA VAL A 44 20.33 -5.17 -10.22
C VAL A 44 19.99 -4.10 -11.27
N THR A 45 19.85 -4.50 -12.52
CA THR A 45 19.49 -3.57 -13.62
C THR A 45 18.10 -2.97 -13.38
N LEU A 46 17.10 -3.80 -13.07
CA LEU A 46 15.74 -3.36 -12.82
C LEU A 46 15.63 -2.50 -11.55
N ILE A 47 16.35 -2.86 -10.48
CA ILE A 47 16.40 -2.05 -9.25
C ILE A 47 16.93 -0.65 -9.56
N LYS A 48 18.03 -0.53 -10.32
CA LYS A 48 18.59 0.76 -10.73
C LYS A 48 17.66 1.56 -11.64
N GLN A 49 16.97 0.92 -12.57
CA GLN A 49 15.98 1.56 -13.46
C GLN A 49 14.81 2.17 -12.66
N HIS A 50 14.49 1.59 -11.52
CA HIS A 50 13.47 2.11 -10.58
C HIS A 50 14.08 2.90 -9.42
N HIS A 51 15.23 3.55 -9.62
CA HIS A 51 15.89 4.44 -8.65
C HIS A 51 16.28 3.78 -7.32
N GLY A 52 16.42 2.45 -7.31
CA GLY A 52 16.88 1.69 -6.15
C GLY A 52 18.39 1.50 -6.11
N ARG A 53 18.91 1.22 -4.92
CA ARG A 53 20.30 0.86 -4.67
C ARG A 53 20.39 -0.54 -4.08
N VAL A 54 21.18 -1.42 -4.69
CA VAL A 54 21.52 -2.70 -4.07
C VAL A 54 22.53 -2.45 -2.96
N VAL A 55 22.23 -2.96 -1.77
CA VAL A 55 23.04 -2.77 -0.55
C VAL A 55 23.94 -3.95 -0.31
N ASP A 56 23.39 -5.17 -0.41
CA ASP A 56 24.10 -6.40 -0.16
C ASP A 56 23.51 -7.57 -0.97
N SER A 57 24.30 -8.60 -1.23
CA SER A 57 23.84 -9.76 -1.99
C SER A 57 24.58 -11.04 -1.61
N PRO A 58 24.51 -11.47 -0.33
CA PRO A 58 25.20 -12.68 0.13
C PRO A 58 24.42 -13.95 -0.26
N GLY A 59 25.14 -15.02 -0.64
CA GLY A 59 24.52 -16.31 -0.97
C GLY A 59 23.46 -16.18 -2.06
N ASP A 60 22.22 -16.55 -1.83
CA ASP A 60 21.05 -16.40 -2.72
C ASP A 60 20.20 -15.17 -2.39
N ASN A 61 20.51 -14.44 -1.35
CA ASN A 61 19.79 -13.24 -0.92
C ASN A 61 20.20 -12.01 -1.73
N LEU A 62 19.30 -11.03 -1.86
CA LEU A 62 19.57 -9.70 -2.40
C LEU A 62 18.82 -8.67 -1.56
N LEU A 63 19.56 -7.73 -0.99
CA LEU A 63 19.04 -6.60 -0.21
C LEU A 63 19.20 -5.32 -1.01
N ALA A 64 18.11 -4.56 -1.14
CA ALA A 64 18.11 -3.26 -1.79
C ALA A 64 17.27 -2.25 -1.02
N GLU A 65 17.45 -0.98 -1.31
CA GLU A 65 16.69 0.12 -0.75
C GLU A 65 16.20 1.09 -1.82
N PHE A 66 15.10 1.76 -1.53
CA PHE A 66 14.49 2.78 -2.37
C PHE A 66 14.05 3.97 -1.52
N ALA A 67 14.11 5.16 -2.09
CA ALA A 67 13.54 6.36 -1.46
C ALA A 67 12.00 6.33 -1.48
N SER A 68 11.41 5.59 -2.42
CA SER A 68 9.96 5.46 -2.62
C SER A 68 9.49 4.00 -2.57
N VAL A 69 8.42 3.74 -1.83
CA VAL A 69 7.75 2.42 -1.85
C VAL A 69 7.18 2.10 -3.23
N VAL A 70 6.69 3.12 -3.95
CA VAL A 70 6.17 2.97 -5.32
C VAL A 70 7.24 2.38 -6.23
N ASP A 71 8.43 2.97 -6.22
CA ASP A 71 9.57 2.51 -7.02
C ASP A 71 9.98 1.08 -6.63
N GLY A 72 10.03 0.78 -5.31
CA GLY A 72 10.36 -0.56 -4.81
C GLY A 72 9.37 -1.63 -5.28
N VAL A 73 8.06 -1.35 -5.25
CA VAL A 73 7.04 -2.30 -5.69
C VAL A 73 6.98 -2.42 -7.21
N GLN A 74 7.24 -1.36 -7.95
CA GLN A 74 7.36 -1.40 -9.41
C GLN A 74 8.57 -2.24 -9.83
N ALA A 75 9.73 -2.04 -9.18
CA ALA A 75 10.92 -2.85 -9.40
C ALA A 75 10.64 -4.34 -9.12
N ALA A 76 10.03 -4.67 -7.98
CA ALA A 76 9.67 -6.03 -7.61
C ALA A 76 8.74 -6.69 -8.65
N THR A 77 7.73 -5.95 -9.11
CA THR A 77 6.78 -6.41 -10.13
C THR A 77 7.47 -6.67 -11.46
N ALA A 78 8.34 -5.76 -11.91
CA ALA A 78 9.13 -5.91 -13.13
C ALA A 78 10.08 -7.12 -13.03
N ILE A 79 10.76 -7.28 -11.90
CA ILE A 79 11.65 -8.43 -11.62
C ILE A 79 10.85 -9.74 -11.73
N GLN A 80 9.74 -9.89 -11.03
CA GLN A 80 8.98 -11.15 -11.04
C GLN A 80 8.43 -11.49 -12.43
N LYS A 81 7.99 -10.48 -13.20
CA LYS A 81 7.55 -10.67 -14.59
C LYS A 81 8.69 -11.17 -15.47
N GLU A 82 9.85 -10.55 -15.40
CA GLU A 82 11.03 -10.93 -16.20
C GLU A 82 11.55 -12.33 -15.81
N LEU A 83 11.67 -12.61 -14.51
CA LEU A 83 12.11 -13.92 -14.04
C LEU A 83 11.12 -15.04 -14.40
N LYS A 84 9.83 -14.76 -14.42
CA LYS A 84 8.79 -15.69 -14.90
C LYS A 84 9.00 -16.07 -16.36
N VAL A 85 9.30 -15.10 -17.23
CA VAL A 85 9.60 -15.32 -18.65
C VAL A 85 10.85 -16.19 -18.82
N ARG A 86 11.91 -15.89 -18.05
CA ARG A 86 13.16 -16.68 -18.09
C ARG A 86 12.94 -18.10 -17.58
N ASN A 87 12.21 -18.26 -16.49
CA ASN A 87 11.88 -19.56 -15.92
C ASN A 87 10.99 -20.40 -16.84
N ALA A 88 10.19 -19.80 -17.73
CA ALA A 88 9.38 -20.55 -18.69
C ALA A 88 10.22 -21.39 -19.66
N ARG A 89 11.50 -21.02 -19.87
CA ARG A 89 12.46 -21.73 -20.74
C ARG A 89 13.21 -22.86 -20.02
N LEU A 90 13.03 -22.98 -18.69
CA LEU A 90 13.73 -23.97 -17.87
C LEU A 90 12.81 -25.17 -17.54
N PRO A 91 13.36 -26.38 -17.40
CA PRO A 91 12.64 -27.51 -16.84
C PRO A 91 12.11 -27.21 -15.43
N LYS A 92 11.01 -27.84 -15.02
CA LYS A 92 10.35 -27.56 -13.73
C LYS A 92 11.30 -27.64 -12.53
N ASN A 93 12.16 -28.65 -12.49
CA ASN A 93 13.13 -28.88 -11.41
C ASN A 93 14.28 -27.86 -11.37
N ARG A 94 14.47 -27.10 -12.46
CA ARG A 94 15.55 -26.09 -12.59
C ARG A 94 15.06 -24.65 -12.45
N LYS A 95 13.75 -24.41 -12.34
CA LYS A 95 13.20 -23.07 -12.15
C LYS A 95 13.72 -22.48 -10.86
N MET A 96 14.18 -21.25 -10.95
CA MET A 96 14.68 -20.47 -9.82
C MET A 96 13.69 -19.34 -9.54
N GLU A 97 12.90 -19.51 -8.50
CA GLU A 97 11.82 -18.57 -8.14
C GLU A 97 12.23 -17.78 -6.91
N PHE A 98 12.28 -16.46 -7.07
CA PHE A 98 12.55 -15.55 -5.97
C PHE A 98 11.27 -15.21 -5.21
N ARG A 99 11.38 -15.09 -3.90
CA ARG A 99 10.37 -14.47 -3.03
C ARG A 99 10.84 -13.06 -2.73
N ILE A 100 9.93 -12.10 -2.69
CA ILE A 100 10.28 -10.69 -2.44
C ILE A 100 9.45 -10.15 -1.28
N GLY A 101 10.14 -9.54 -0.29
CA GLY A 101 9.55 -8.82 0.82
C GLY A 101 9.85 -7.34 0.75
N ILE A 102 8.84 -6.47 0.95
CA ILE A 102 9.03 -5.02 0.97
C ILE A 102 8.44 -4.42 2.24
N ASN A 103 9.25 -3.61 2.92
CA ASN A 103 8.85 -2.88 4.11
C ASN A 103 9.23 -1.40 4.02
N LEU A 104 8.40 -0.52 4.54
CA LEU A 104 8.77 0.87 4.78
C LEU A 104 9.09 1.02 6.27
N GLY A 105 10.32 1.40 6.59
CA GLY A 105 10.76 1.54 7.98
C GLY A 105 12.06 2.32 8.13
N ASP A 106 12.41 2.64 9.36
CA ASP A 106 13.66 3.29 9.69
C ASP A 106 14.84 2.34 9.50
N ILE A 107 15.90 2.88 8.93
CA ILE A 107 17.19 2.21 8.77
C ILE A 107 18.32 3.04 9.38
N ILE A 108 19.34 2.34 9.82
CA ILE A 108 20.63 2.90 10.20
C ILE A 108 21.55 2.68 9.00
N VAL A 109 22.23 3.72 8.57
CA VAL A 109 23.19 3.66 7.46
C VAL A 109 24.60 3.75 8.04
N GLU A 110 25.44 2.77 7.72
CA GLU A 110 26.85 2.72 8.08
C GLU A 110 27.64 2.33 6.82
N GLY A 111 28.36 3.30 6.25
CA GLY A 111 28.98 3.13 4.94
C GLY A 111 27.96 2.74 3.87
N ASP A 112 28.21 1.62 3.19
CA ASP A 112 27.30 1.08 2.17
C ASP A 112 26.22 0.15 2.72
N ARG A 113 26.24 -0.19 4.00
CA ARG A 113 25.33 -1.13 4.64
C ARG A 113 24.16 -0.45 5.32
N ILE A 114 23.04 -1.19 5.46
CA ILE A 114 21.87 -0.76 6.20
C ILE A 114 21.52 -1.79 7.28
N TYR A 115 21.05 -1.29 8.43
CA TYR A 115 20.67 -2.08 9.59
C TYR A 115 19.36 -1.59 10.16
N GLY A 116 18.75 -2.38 11.03
CA GLY A 116 17.58 -2.01 11.82
C GLY A 116 16.41 -2.98 11.66
N ASP A 117 15.38 -2.77 12.49
CA ASP A 117 14.20 -3.64 12.49
C ASP A 117 13.47 -3.63 11.13
N GLY A 118 13.55 -2.51 10.41
CA GLY A 118 12.97 -2.40 9.07
C GLY A 118 13.52 -3.44 8.08
N VAL A 119 14.82 -3.74 8.17
CA VAL A 119 15.49 -4.77 7.33
C VAL A 119 15.01 -6.16 7.74
N ASN A 120 14.96 -6.42 9.04
CA ASN A 120 14.47 -7.70 9.58
C ASN A 120 13.02 -7.96 9.15
N ILE A 121 12.16 -6.93 9.19
CA ILE A 121 10.77 -7.04 8.75
C ILE A 121 10.70 -7.38 7.26
N ALA A 122 11.49 -6.73 6.39
CA ALA A 122 11.52 -7.03 4.96
C ALA A 122 11.90 -8.50 4.69
N ALA A 123 12.94 -9.02 5.37
CA ALA A 123 13.34 -10.42 5.27
C ALA A 123 12.25 -11.40 5.78
N ARG A 124 11.46 -11.01 6.79
CA ARG A 124 10.33 -11.85 7.24
C ARG A 124 9.16 -11.83 6.26
N LEU A 125 8.88 -10.70 5.65
CA LEU A 125 7.85 -10.59 4.60
C LEU A 125 8.22 -11.40 3.35
N GLU A 126 9.50 -11.40 2.99
CA GLU A 126 10.05 -12.25 1.93
C GLU A 126 9.73 -13.73 2.20
N GLY A 127 10.00 -14.22 3.41
CA GLY A 127 9.68 -15.59 3.81
C GLY A 127 8.17 -15.92 3.80
N LEU A 128 7.28 -14.92 3.83
CA LEU A 128 5.83 -15.08 3.72
C LEU A 128 5.33 -15.03 2.26
N ALA A 129 6.16 -14.58 1.32
CA ALA A 129 5.80 -14.52 -0.07
C ALA A 129 5.77 -15.92 -0.71
N ASP A 130 4.86 -16.13 -1.65
CA ASP A 130 4.87 -17.31 -2.49
C ASP A 130 6.07 -17.32 -3.44
N PRO A 131 6.52 -18.47 -3.94
CA PRO A 131 7.53 -18.53 -4.98
C PRO A 131 7.11 -17.69 -6.20
N GLY A 132 7.97 -16.79 -6.65
CA GLY A 132 7.62 -15.84 -7.71
C GLY A 132 6.67 -14.71 -7.26
N GLY A 133 6.40 -14.57 -5.96
CA GLY A 133 5.47 -13.60 -5.38
C GLY A 133 6.15 -12.43 -4.68
N ILE A 134 5.31 -11.47 -4.24
CA ILE A 134 5.71 -10.28 -3.49
C ILE A 134 4.82 -10.15 -2.26
N CYS A 135 5.41 -9.95 -1.08
CA CYS A 135 4.73 -9.66 0.16
C CYS A 135 5.19 -8.30 0.70
N ILE A 136 4.25 -7.47 1.15
CA ILE A 136 4.54 -6.12 1.63
C ILE A 136 3.97 -5.90 3.03
N SER A 137 4.59 -5.00 3.80
CA SER A 137 4.06 -4.56 5.10
C SER A 137 2.85 -3.64 4.95
N ARG A 138 2.10 -3.45 6.04
CA ARG A 138 1.01 -2.45 6.12
C ARG A 138 1.54 -1.04 5.81
N THR A 139 2.69 -0.67 6.36
CA THR A 139 3.29 0.66 6.12
C THR A 139 3.62 0.88 4.65
N ALA A 140 4.06 -0.17 3.94
CA ALA A 140 4.28 -0.11 2.49
C ALA A 140 2.96 -0.07 1.72
N TYR A 141 1.98 -0.89 2.09
CA TYR A 141 0.65 -0.92 1.47
C TYR A 141 -0.02 0.46 1.49
N ASP A 142 -0.04 1.14 2.65
CA ASP A 142 -0.67 2.45 2.82
C ASP A 142 -0.08 3.55 1.91
N GLN A 143 1.16 3.33 1.40
CA GLN A 143 1.80 4.28 0.47
C GLN A 143 1.43 4.06 -0.98
N ILE A 144 0.90 2.89 -1.35
CA ILE A 144 0.78 2.48 -2.75
C ILE A 144 -0.65 2.09 -3.17
N GLU A 145 -1.57 1.87 -2.22
CA GLU A 145 -2.91 1.34 -2.50
C GLU A 145 -3.67 2.15 -3.57
N ASP A 146 -3.51 3.49 -3.55
CA ASP A 146 -4.14 4.41 -4.50
C ASP A 146 -3.22 4.85 -5.64
N LYS A 147 -1.93 4.46 -5.63
CA LYS A 147 -0.94 4.94 -6.59
C LYS A 147 -0.60 3.93 -7.67
N LEU A 148 -0.68 2.65 -7.37
CA LEU A 148 -0.36 1.59 -8.30
C LEU A 148 -1.62 0.83 -8.73
N PRO A 149 -1.77 0.51 -10.03
CA PRO A 149 -2.90 -0.27 -10.54
C PRO A 149 -2.69 -1.77 -10.29
N LEU A 150 -2.44 -2.13 -9.02
CA LEU A 150 -2.21 -3.51 -8.56
C LEU A 150 -3.34 -3.92 -7.63
N ALA A 151 -3.60 -5.21 -7.55
CA ALA A 151 -4.51 -5.78 -6.56
C ALA A 151 -3.69 -6.34 -5.38
N TYR A 152 -4.28 -6.30 -4.19
CA TYR A 152 -3.65 -6.71 -2.95
C TYR A 152 -4.57 -7.64 -2.18
N GLU A 153 -3.98 -8.67 -1.56
CA GLU A 153 -4.67 -9.59 -0.66
C GLU A 153 -4.11 -9.45 0.75
N TYR A 154 -4.98 -9.20 1.70
CA TYR A 154 -4.58 -9.15 3.11
C TYR A 154 -4.33 -10.55 3.66
N LEU A 155 -3.11 -10.83 4.08
CA LEU A 155 -2.69 -12.13 4.63
C LEU A 155 -2.91 -12.27 6.14
N GLY A 156 -3.44 -11.22 6.79
CA GLY A 156 -3.63 -11.18 8.24
C GLY A 156 -2.41 -10.65 9.00
N GLU A 157 -2.51 -10.73 10.33
CA GLU A 157 -1.41 -10.42 11.24
C GLU A 157 -0.51 -11.65 11.40
N LYS A 158 0.79 -11.46 11.23
CA LYS A 158 1.80 -12.52 11.32
C LYS A 158 2.73 -12.26 12.47
N THR A 159 2.77 -13.16 13.43
CA THR A 159 3.82 -13.18 14.46
C THR A 159 5.09 -13.74 13.81
N VAL A 160 6.16 -12.99 13.88
CA VAL A 160 7.44 -13.36 13.27
C VAL A 160 8.54 -13.35 14.33
N LYS A 161 9.52 -14.25 14.16
CA LYS A 161 10.61 -14.43 15.13
C LYS A 161 11.36 -13.12 15.38
N ASN A 162 11.59 -12.77 16.65
CA ASN A 162 12.34 -11.60 17.10
C ASN A 162 11.72 -10.24 16.80
N ILE A 163 10.42 -10.18 16.46
CA ILE A 163 9.68 -8.92 16.31
C ILE A 163 8.52 -8.94 17.30
N PRO A 164 8.50 -8.03 18.31
CA PRO A 164 7.53 -8.08 19.40
C PRO A 164 6.08 -7.86 18.97
N ARG A 165 5.86 -7.12 17.89
CA ARG A 165 4.52 -6.79 17.40
C ARG A 165 4.19 -7.58 16.14
N PRO A 166 2.96 -8.13 16.01
CA PRO A 166 2.52 -8.79 14.79
C PRO A 166 2.62 -7.83 13.59
N ILE A 167 3.06 -8.35 12.46
CA ILE A 167 3.17 -7.62 11.20
C ILE A 167 1.92 -7.89 10.37
N ARG A 168 1.23 -6.85 9.93
CA ARG A 168 0.16 -6.98 8.92
C ARG A 168 0.80 -7.09 7.55
N ALA A 169 0.56 -8.23 6.90
CA ALA A 169 1.17 -8.57 5.62
C ALA A 169 0.13 -8.54 4.49
N TYR A 170 0.56 -8.12 3.32
CA TYR A 170 -0.26 -8.08 2.11
C TYR A 170 0.49 -8.74 0.97
N ARG A 171 -0.18 -9.63 0.23
CA ARG A 171 0.33 -10.18 -1.03
C ARG A 171 0.02 -9.20 -2.16
N VAL A 172 0.99 -8.92 -3.01
CA VAL A 172 0.79 -8.19 -4.26
C VAL A 172 0.42 -9.18 -5.34
N LEU A 173 -0.73 -9.00 -5.97
CA LEU A 173 -1.18 -9.85 -7.08
C LEU A 173 -0.59 -9.31 -8.38
N ILE A 174 0.47 -9.98 -8.84
CA ILE A 174 1.12 -9.72 -10.12
C ILE A 174 0.28 -10.41 -11.18
N GLU A 175 -0.57 -9.68 -11.87
CA GLU A 175 -1.63 -10.11 -12.77
C GLU A 175 -1.58 -11.53 -13.39
N PRO A 176 -2.76 -12.15 -13.54
CA PRO A 176 -3.15 -12.79 -14.80
C PRO A 176 -3.73 -11.71 -15.74
N GLU A 177 -3.29 -11.68 -16.98
CA GLU A 177 -3.90 -10.92 -18.09
C GLU A 177 -5.41 -11.24 -18.16
N GLY A 178 -6.22 -10.44 -17.52
CA GLY A 178 -7.67 -10.68 -17.40
C GLY A 178 -8.30 -10.04 -16.17
N PHE A 179 -7.53 -9.81 -15.11
CA PHE A 179 -8.05 -9.18 -13.88
C PHE A 179 -8.23 -7.67 -14.03
N ALA A 180 -7.44 -7.00 -14.86
CA ALA A 180 -7.60 -5.59 -15.21
C ALA A 180 -8.97 -5.29 -15.84
N ARG A 181 -9.66 -6.30 -16.40
CA ARG A 181 -10.98 -6.15 -17.00
C ARG A 181 -12.12 -6.19 -15.99
N LYS A 182 -11.94 -6.79 -14.81
CA LYS A 182 -12.99 -6.95 -13.80
C LYS A 182 -12.94 -5.87 -12.71
N TRP A 183 -11.80 -5.20 -12.52
CA TRP A 183 -11.57 -4.12 -11.55
C TRP A 183 -11.17 -2.80 -12.22
N ARG A 184 -11.58 -2.63 -13.47
CA ARG A 184 -11.63 -1.29 -14.04
C ARG A 184 -12.67 -0.53 -13.23
N TRP A 185 -12.24 0.21 -12.20
CA TRP A 185 -13.02 1.28 -11.63
C TRP A 185 -13.57 2.05 -12.82
N LYS A 186 -14.89 2.12 -12.93
CA LYS A 186 -15.52 3.09 -13.82
C LYS A 186 -14.98 4.43 -13.36
N ARG A 187 -13.93 4.93 -14.05
CA ARG A 187 -13.67 6.36 -13.98
C ARG A 187 -15.02 7.00 -14.22
N PRO A 188 -15.48 7.92 -13.37
CA PRO A 188 -16.65 8.70 -13.72
C PRO A 188 -16.37 9.20 -15.12
N ALA A 189 -17.30 8.92 -16.07
CA ALA A 189 -17.14 9.35 -17.43
C ALA A 189 -16.75 10.83 -17.39
N GLU A 190 -15.60 11.17 -17.96
CA GLU A 190 -15.22 12.55 -18.16
C GLU A 190 -16.42 13.17 -18.89
N ARG A 191 -17.11 14.09 -18.21
CA ARG A 191 -18.15 14.86 -18.88
C ARG A 191 -17.48 15.48 -20.08
N PRO A 192 -18.01 15.32 -21.32
CA PRO A 192 -17.44 15.96 -22.48
C PRO A 192 -17.32 17.45 -22.13
N ARG A 193 -16.10 17.99 -22.23
CA ARG A 193 -15.87 19.41 -22.15
C ARG A 193 -16.73 20.01 -23.27
N LYS A 194 -17.81 20.69 -22.89
CA LYS A 194 -18.51 21.58 -23.84
C LYS A 194 -17.46 22.49 -24.43
N ALA A 195 -17.32 22.46 -25.73
CA ALA A 195 -16.56 23.45 -26.47
C ALA A 195 -17.08 24.83 -26.03
N VAL A 196 -16.22 25.58 -25.36
CA VAL A 196 -16.49 26.98 -25.08
C VAL A 196 -16.19 27.70 -26.40
N ASP A 197 -17.24 28.10 -27.10
CA ASP A 197 -17.13 29.07 -28.16
C ASP A 197 -16.34 30.28 -27.62
N ARG A 198 -15.25 30.60 -28.33
CA ARG A 198 -14.51 31.82 -28.09
C ARG A 198 -15.37 32.97 -28.60
N ASP A 199 -16.05 33.62 -27.69
CA ASP A 199 -16.51 34.96 -27.94
C ASP A 199 -15.45 35.93 -27.45
N GLU A 200 -14.69 36.49 -28.39
CA GLU A 200 -13.70 37.55 -28.18
C GLU A 200 -14.43 38.88 -27.98
N SER A 201 -14.88 39.17 -26.80
CA SER A 201 -15.12 40.56 -26.40
C SER A 201 -15.41 40.61 -24.91
N ILE A 202 -14.41 40.90 -24.12
CA ILE A 202 -14.40 41.79 -22.95
C ILE A 202 -13.00 41.66 -22.29
N ILE A 203 -12.05 42.40 -22.89
CA ILE A 203 -10.89 42.90 -22.16
C ILE A 203 -11.38 44.17 -21.46
N GLU A 204 -11.41 44.18 -20.15
CA GLU A 204 -10.93 45.29 -19.31
C GLU A 204 -11.45 45.20 -17.88
N ARG A 205 -10.47 45.41 -17.00
CA ARG A 205 -10.58 45.87 -15.60
C ARG A 205 -10.92 44.82 -14.50
N HIS A 206 -9.93 44.29 -13.80
CA HIS A 206 -9.48 44.88 -12.52
C HIS A 206 -8.24 44.15 -11.99
N THR A 207 -7.20 44.91 -11.82
CA THR A 207 -6.01 44.59 -11.03
C THR A 207 -6.36 44.34 -9.56
N GLY A 208 -5.76 43.33 -8.96
CA GLY A 208 -5.64 43.34 -7.51
C GLY A 208 -5.58 41.99 -6.81
N LYS A 209 -4.38 41.66 -6.37
CA LYS A 209 -4.00 40.82 -5.24
C LYS A 209 -3.89 39.32 -5.42
N LYS A 210 -2.61 38.91 -5.46
CA LYS A 210 -2.09 37.62 -5.02
C LYS A 210 -2.56 37.31 -3.60
N ASP A 211 -3.10 36.08 -3.41
CA ASP A 211 -2.97 35.39 -2.13
C ASP A 211 -2.57 33.94 -2.39
N ILE A 212 -1.29 33.68 -2.04
CA ILE A 212 -0.71 32.35 -1.94
C ILE A 212 -1.13 31.82 -0.57
N SER A 213 -2.10 30.91 -0.52
CA SER A 213 -2.34 30.08 0.66
C SER A 213 -2.83 28.71 0.21
N GLY A 214 -1.89 27.77 0.06
CA GLY A 214 -2.19 26.35 -0.06
C GLY A 214 -2.82 25.83 1.23
N LYS A 215 -4.14 25.74 1.29
CA LYS A 215 -4.86 24.97 2.31
C LYS A 215 -5.44 23.74 1.66
N ASN A 216 -4.93 22.58 2.06
CA ASN A 216 -5.60 21.30 1.88
C ASN A 216 -7.01 21.39 2.43
N SER A 217 -7.99 21.56 1.57
CA SER A 217 -9.40 21.54 1.91
C SER A 217 -9.81 20.10 2.18
N PHE A 218 -9.81 19.70 3.45
CA PHE A 218 -10.61 18.56 3.91
C PHE A 218 -12.06 18.86 3.58
N ARG A 219 -12.60 18.24 2.54
CA ARG A 219 -14.02 18.37 2.19
C ARG A 219 -14.86 17.83 3.33
N ASN A 220 -15.47 18.72 4.11
CA ASN A 220 -16.50 18.36 5.08
C ASN A 220 -17.75 17.82 4.35
N SER A 221 -18.47 16.90 5.00
CA SER A 221 -19.74 16.41 4.50
C SER A 221 -20.76 17.56 4.44
N THR A 222 -21.62 17.57 3.41
CA THR A 222 -22.74 18.49 3.28
C THR A 222 -23.91 18.16 4.25
N ARG A 223 -23.79 17.09 5.03
CA ARG A 223 -24.78 16.63 5.98
C ARG A 223 -24.67 17.38 7.30
N LYS A 224 -25.81 17.70 7.91
CA LYS A 224 -25.87 18.49 9.13
C LYS A 224 -25.71 17.60 10.37
N ARG A 225 -24.84 18.01 11.28
CA ARG A 225 -24.51 17.29 12.51
C ARG A 225 -25.67 17.25 13.48
N LEU A 226 -26.45 18.34 13.59
CA LEU A 226 -27.64 18.41 14.45
C LEU A 226 -28.68 17.34 14.08
N ILE A 227 -28.91 17.13 12.77
CA ILE A 227 -29.87 16.10 12.31
C ILE A 227 -29.36 14.71 12.65
N ALA A 228 -28.06 14.45 12.46
CA ALA A 228 -27.43 13.16 12.83
C ALA A 228 -27.56 12.91 14.34
N LEU A 229 -27.37 13.95 15.17
CA LEU A 229 -27.48 13.88 16.63
C LEU A 229 -28.95 13.56 17.07
N LEU A 230 -29.91 14.29 16.52
CA LEU A 230 -31.34 14.06 16.82
C LEU A 230 -31.78 12.65 16.42
N LEU A 231 -31.40 12.19 15.23
CA LEU A 231 -31.69 10.84 14.76
C LEU A 231 -30.96 9.76 15.61
N CYS A 232 -29.79 10.07 16.13
CA CYS A 232 -29.09 9.17 17.04
C CYS A 232 -29.78 9.09 18.39
N LEU A 233 -30.19 10.21 18.98
CA LEU A 233 -30.89 10.24 20.28
C LEU A 233 -32.27 9.58 20.22
N CYS A 234 -33.09 9.88 19.20
CA CYS A 234 -34.46 9.37 19.10
C CYS A 234 -34.54 7.94 18.57
N PHE A 235 -33.68 7.59 17.61
CA PHE A 235 -33.77 6.32 16.87
C PHE A 235 -32.40 5.63 16.72
N GLY A 236 -31.47 5.92 17.60
CA GLY A 236 -30.07 5.44 17.51
C GLY A 236 -29.94 3.92 17.57
N VAL A 237 -30.80 3.27 18.38
CA VAL A 237 -30.84 1.79 18.49
C VAL A 237 -31.17 1.13 17.16
N PHE A 238 -31.99 1.76 16.33
CA PHE A 238 -32.36 1.27 15.00
C PHE A 238 -31.40 1.74 13.87
N GLY A 239 -30.41 2.57 14.20
CA GLY A 239 -29.38 2.99 13.23
C GLY A 239 -29.82 4.04 12.22
N PHE A 240 -30.89 4.80 12.44
CA PHE A 240 -31.42 5.83 11.51
C PHE A 240 -30.39 6.93 11.21
N HIS A 241 -29.57 7.33 12.19
CA HIS A 241 -28.47 8.27 11.99
C HIS A 241 -27.41 7.76 11.00
N ARG A 242 -27.20 6.42 10.91
CA ARG A 242 -26.32 5.80 9.92
C ARG A 242 -26.93 5.77 8.53
N PHE A 243 -28.25 5.58 8.42
CA PHE A 243 -28.95 5.75 7.14
C PHE A 243 -28.82 7.19 6.64
N TYR A 244 -29.05 8.17 7.53
CA TYR A 244 -28.84 9.59 7.19
C TYR A 244 -27.41 9.87 6.77
N ALA A 245 -26.42 9.28 7.42
CA ALA A 245 -25.02 9.40 7.05
C ALA A 245 -24.64 8.64 5.75
N GLY A 246 -25.56 7.85 5.16
CA GLY A 246 -25.31 7.07 3.94
C GLY A 246 -24.58 5.76 4.18
N LYS A 247 -24.43 5.33 5.43
CA LYS A 247 -23.80 4.05 5.83
C LYS A 247 -24.81 2.90 5.80
N THR A 248 -25.45 2.66 4.66
CA THR A 248 -26.58 1.73 4.53
C THR A 248 -26.29 0.29 4.97
N LYS A 249 -25.08 -0.21 4.71
CA LYS A 249 -24.69 -1.59 5.10
C LYS A 249 -24.64 -1.74 6.62
N SER A 250 -23.93 -0.84 7.32
CA SER A 250 -23.84 -0.89 8.79
C SER A 250 -25.13 -0.49 9.48
N ALA A 251 -25.96 0.37 8.85
CA ALA A 251 -27.28 0.70 9.33
C ALA A 251 -28.23 -0.51 9.35
N LYS A 252 -28.21 -1.34 8.29
CA LYS A 252 -28.99 -2.59 8.25
C LYS A 252 -28.54 -3.58 9.33
N VAL A 253 -27.24 -3.76 9.54
CA VAL A 253 -26.72 -4.62 10.60
C VAL A 253 -27.18 -4.12 11.98
N GLN A 254 -27.10 -2.82 12.22
CA GLN A 254 -27.57 -2.23 13.49
C GLN A 254 -29.06 -2.39 13.71
N LEU A 255 -29.86 -2.28 12.64
CA LEU A 255 -31.30 -2.51 12.70
C LEU A 255 -31.64 -3.96 13.10
N PHE A 256 -31.01 -4.96 12.48
CA PHE A 256 -31.23 -6.38 12.77
C PHE A 256 -30.70 -6.83 14.14
N THR A 257 -29.65 -6.17 14.65
CA THR A 257 -29.06 -6.50 15.97
C THR A 257 -29.65 -5.67 17.11
N VAL A 258 -30.72 -4.88 16.84
CA VAL A 258 -31.32 -3.94 17.81
C VAL A 258 -30.25 -3.08 18.49
N GLY A 259 -29.36 -2.50 17.65
CA GLY A 259 -28.27 -1.64 18.10
C GLY A 259 -27.13 -2.34 18.84
N GLY A 260 -27.02 -3.67 18.73
CA GLY A 260 -26.01 -4.44 19.45
C GLY A 260 -26.12 -4.25 20.96
N LEU A 261 -27.34 -4.44 21.52
CA LEU A 261 -27.68 -4.19 22.93
C LEU A 261 -27.44 -2.72 23.38
N GLY A 262 -27.56 -1.76 22.47
CA GLY A 262 -27.38 -0.33 22.76
C GLY A 262 -25.95 0.20 22.76
N ILE A 263 -24.94 -0.67 22.69
CA ILE A 263 -23.51 -0.24 22.73
C ILE A 263 -23.13 0.55 21.49
N TRP A 264 -23.57 0.12 20.31
CA TRP A 264 -23.22 0.78 19.04
C TRP A 264 -23.78 2.19 18.92
N PHE A 265 -24.99 2.41 19.46
CA PHE A 265 -25.60 3.72 19.48
C PHE A 265 -24.83 4.70 20.39
N LEU A 266 -24.33 4.24 21.56
CA LEU A 266 -23.53 5.07 22.46
C LEU A 266 -22.19 5.47 21.82
N ILE A 267 -21.54 4.55 21.13
CA ILE A 267 -20.29 4.84 20.39
C ILE A 267 -20.56 5.88 19.30
N ASP A 268 -21.61 5.71 18.50
CA ASP A 268 -21.95 6.66 17.45
C ASP A 268 -22.34 8.02 18.01
N LEU A 269 -23.04 8.07 19.15
CA LEU A 269 -23.40 9.31 19.84
C LEU A 269 -22.14 10.10 20.25
N ILE A 270 -21.15 9.42 20.82
CA ILE A 270 -19.85 10.01 21.18
C ILE A 270 -19.17 10.58 19.92
N PHE A 271 -19.08 9.83 18.83
CA PHE A 271 -18.47 10.30 17.59
C PHE A 271 -19.22 11.48 16.96
N ILE A 272 -20.54 11.54 17.08
CA ILE A 272 -21.34 12.69 16.63
C ILE A 272 -21.05 13.91 17.50
N ILE A 273 -20.99 13.78 18.83
CA ILE A 273 -20.71 14.87 19.77
C ILE A 273 -19.32 15.45 19.56
N PHE A 274 -18.30 14.64 19.27
CA PHE A 274 -16.94 15.11 19.01
C PHE A 274 -16.70 15.53 17.55
N GLY A 275 -17.68 15.33 16.64
CA GLY A 275 -17.54 15.70 15.21
C GLY A 275 -16.64 14.77 14.41
N GLU A 276 -16.38 13.58 14.92
CA GLU A 276 -15.59 12.54 14.27
C GLU A 276 -16.46 11.54 13.49
N PHE A 277 -17.80 11.66 13.58
CA PHE A 277 -18.71 10.82 12.84
C PHE A 277 -18.64 11.15 11.34
N ALA A 278 -18.31 10.14 10.52
CA ALA A 278 -18.16 10.29 9.08
C ALA A 278 -19.41 9.81 8.32
N ASP A 279 -19.62 10.32 7.10
CA ASP A 279 -20.62 9.83 6.17
C ASP A 279 -20.19 8.54 5.44
N GLY A 280 -21.03 8.04 4.54
CA GLY A 280 -20.75 6.85 3.74
C GLY A 280 -19.57 6.99 2.78
N GLU A 281 -19.09 8.21 2.54
CA GLU A 281 -17.91 8.54 1.71
C GLU A 281 -16.67 8.88 2.56
N GLY A 282 -16.75 8.67 3.89
CA GLY A 282 -15.62 8.91 4.82
C GLY A 282 -15.40 10.39 5.19
N ARG A 283 -16.29 11.31 4.77
CA ARG A 283 -16.18 12.74 5.08
C ARG A 283 -16.79 13.04 6.45
N LYS A 284 -16.10 13.79 7.30
CA LYS A 284 -16.56 14.11 8.66
C LYS A 284 -17.76 15.06 8.63
N ILE A 285 -18.82 14.74 9.40
CA ILE A 285 -20.02 15.55 9.54
C ILE A 285 -19.77 16.57 10.66
N ARG A 286 -19.29 17.76 10.30
CA ARG A 286 -18.89 18.81 11.26
C ARG A 286 -19.84 20.02 11.34
N GLN A 287 -20.67 20.24 10.32
CA GLN A 287 -21.58 21.38 10.28
C GLN A 287 -22.78 21.17 11.21
N TRP A 288 -23.04 22.11 12.11
CA TRP A 288 -24.13 22.02 13.08
C TRP A 288 -25.50 22.41 12.49
N VAL A 289 -25.51 23.43 11.64
CA VAL A 289 -26.76 23.97 11.01
C VAL A 289 -26.52 24.17 9.51
#